data_7ea3adbeff7895b5860cf7edea0bc844
#
_entry.id   7ea3adbeff7895b5860cf7edea0bc844
#
_cell.length_a   1.000
_cell.length_b   1.000
_cell.length_c   1.000
_cell.angle_alpha   90.00
_cell.angle_beta   90.00
_cell.angle_gamma   90.00
#
_symmetry.space_group_name_H-M   'P 1'
#
loop_
_entity.id
_entity.type
_entity.pdbx_description
1 polymer ?
#
loop_
_entity_poly.entity_id
_entity_poly.type
_entity_poly.pdbx_seq_one_letter_code
_entity_poly.pdbx_strand_id
1 'polypeptide(L)'
;METTTLPAREWANEKQHLADTLQIVRSERQKLENDLGIVDGNDRLIQVLDDGSTDAEVQQFVIRNKLRSLHQLRLSSRQPYFARLDFMPDPGAPVLGHLKAGEKSSIYLGRWGVLETPSYQVRVADWRSPVANLYYSGQIGRVSYEAPDGRVEGELSLKRMFTISDGQLEDMQDTGLAGQEKYLTDALSQMTSARLREVVTTIQAEQNTVIRFDAFSPLCVQG
;
A
#
# COMPACT_ATOMS: atom_id res chain seq x y z
N MET A 1 4.46 32.92 -0.58
CA MET A 1 4.66 31.70 0.23
C MET A 1 5.19 30.64 -0.72
N GLU A 2 6.47 30.31 -0.60
CA GLU A 2 7.13 29.40 -1.51
C GLU A 2 6.56 27.99 -1.29
N THR A 3 5.80 27.51 -2.26
CA THR A 3 5.54 26.09 -2.44
C THR A 3 6.91 25.48 -2.70
N THR A 4 7.45 24.72 -1.77
CA THR A 4 8.70 23.99 -1.97
C THR A 4 8.44 22.95 -3.07
N THR A 5 8.61 23.38 -4.31
CA THR A 5 8.49 22.51 -5.47
C THR A 5 9.63 21.49 -5.38
N LEU A 6 9.28 20.21 -5.24
CA LEU A 6 10.25 19.13 -5.20
C LEU A 6 11.13 19.15 -6.46
N PRO A 7 12.43 18.83 -6.36
CA PRO A 7 13.34 18.87 -7.50
C PRO A 7 12.84 18.03 -8.68
N ALA A 8 13.05 18.50 -9.90
CA ALA A 8 12.64 17.81 -11.12
C ALA A 8 13.18 16.36 -11.20
N ARG A 9 14.36 16.12 -10.61
CA ARG A 9 14.97 14.79 -10.49
C ARG A 9 14.12 13.83 -9.65
N GLU A 10 13.56 14.31 -8.54
CA GLU A 10 12.68 13.51 -7.67
C GLU A 10 11.40 13.11 -8.43
N TRP A 11 10.81 14.05 -9.16
CA TRP A 11 9.67 13.77 -10.02
C TRP A 11 9.99 12.72 -11.07
N ALA A 12 11.14 12.80 -11.72
CA ALA A 12 11.57 11.82 -12.73
C ALA A 12 11.74 10.42 -12.11
N ASN A 13 12.38 10.35 -10.94
CA ASN A 13 12.59 9.09 -10.22
C ASN A 13 11.27 8.43 -9.83
N GLU A 14 10.33 9.20 -9.27
CA GLU A 14 9.04 8.65 -8.85
C GLU A 14 8.15 8.26 -10.04
N LYS A 15 8.20 8.99 -11.13
CA LYS A 15 7.53 8.60 -12.39
C LYS A 15 8.09 7.30 -12.95
N GLN A 16 9.41 7.12 -12.92
CA GLN A 16 10.05 5.87 -13.36
C GLN A 16 9.64 4.72 -12.46
N HIS A 17 9.70 4.91 -11.13
CA HIS A 17 9.27 3.89 -10.18
C HIS A 17 7.79 3.49 -10.36
N LEU A 18 6.93 4.47 -10.62
CA LEU A 18 5.52 4.22 -10.93
C LEU A 18 5.37 3.37 -12.20
N ALA A 19 6.09 3.73 -13.27
CA ALA A 19 6.05 2.98 -14.53
C ALA A 19 6.49 1.52 -14.34
N ASP A 20 7.60 1.30 -13.61
CA ASP A 20 8.13 -0.03 -13.30
C ASP A 20 7.11 -0.84 -12.45
N THR A 21 6.53 -0.21 -11.44
CA THR A 21 5.50 -0.85 -10.59
C THR A 21 4.27 -1.23 -11.40
N LEU A 22 3.79 -0.35 -12.28
CA LEU A 22 2.64 -0.64 -13.15
C LEU A 22 2.95 -1.76 -14.16
N GLN A 23 4.18 -1.87 -14.63
CA GLN A 23 4.60 -2.98 -15.48
C GLN A 23 4.52 -4.31 -14.73
N ILE A 24 4.98 -4.35 -13.47
CA ILE A 24 4.87 -5.53 -12.60
C ILE A 24 3.40 -5.88 -12.37
N VAL A 25 2.56 -4.91 -11.99
CA VAL A 25 1.12 -5.12 -11.79
C VAL A 25 0.46 -5.71 -13.03
N ARG A 26 0.80 -5.22 -14.23
CA ARG A 26 0.29 -5.76 -15.49
C ARG A 26 0.76 -7.19 -15.73
N SER A 27 2.03 -7.47 -15.48
CA SER A 27 2.60 -8.82 -15.63
C SER A 27 1.93 -9.82 -14.68
N GLU A 28 1.81 -9.48 -13.40
CA GLU A 28 1.15 -10.35 -12.41
C GLU A 28 -0.34 -10.55 -12.73
N ARG A 29 -1.01 -9.51 -13.18
CA ARG A 29 -2.40 -9.61 -13.66
C ARG A 29 -2.51 -10.56 -14.84
N GLN A 30 -1.65 -10.44 -15.84
CA GLN A 30 -1.68 -11.30 -17.03
C GLN A 30 -1.41 -12.76 -16.68
N LYS A 31 -0.45 -13.03 -15.79
CA LYS A 31 -0.20 -14.39 -15.29
C LYS A 31 -1.45 -14.98 -14.66
N LEU A 32 -2.12 -14.20 -13.82
CA LEU A 32 -3.31 -14.65 -13.10
C LEU A 32 -4.52 -14.80 -14.03
N GLU A 33 -4.68 -13.94 -15.04
CA GLU A 33 -5.70 -14.08 -16.08
C GLU A 33 -5.47 -15.36 -16.91
N ASN A 34 -4.21 -15.63 -17.29
CA ASN A 34 -3.86 -16.88 -18.00
C ASN A 34 -4.14 -18.13 -17.14
N ASP A 35 -3.75 -18.09 -15.86
CA ASP A 35 -4.00 -19.17 -14.91
C ASP A 35 -5.50 -19.48 -14.71
N LEU A 36 -6.32 -18.45 -14.81
CA LEU A 36 -7.77 -18.54 -14.71
C LEU A 36 -8.45 -18.87 -16.05
N GLY A 37 -7.69 -18.91 -17.16
CA GLY A 37 -8.25 -19.11 -18.49
C GLY A 37 -9.17 -17.97 -18.95
N ILE A 38 -8.99 -16.77 -18.40
CA ILE A 38 -9.75 -15.57 -18.77
C ILE A 38 -9.17 -15.02 -20.07
N VAL A 39 -9.95 -15.11 -21.16
CA VAL A 39 -9.60 -14.51 -22.45
C VAL A 39 -10.58 -13.35 -22.70
N ASP A 40 -10.05 -12.17 -22.97
CA ASP A 40 -10.82 -10.96 -23.36
C ASP A 40 -11.90 -10.49 -22.37
N GLY A 41 -11.63 -10.62 -21.06
CA GLY A 41 -12.51 -10.06 -20.02
C GLY A 41 -13.88 -10.78 -19.87
N ASN A 42 -14.08 -11.90 -20.53
CA ASN A 42 -15.31 -12.68 -20.45
C ASN A 42 -15.12 -13.80 -19.42
N ASP A 43 -15.77 -13.67 -18.27
CA ASP A 43 -15.75 -14.65 -17.17
C ASP A 43 -16.49 -15.93 -17.54
N ARG A 44 -15.83 -16.83 -18.30
CA ARG A 44 -16.37 -18.19 -18.58
C ARG A 44 -16.16 -19.19 -17.44
N LEU A 45 -15.59 -18.75 -16.32
CA LEU A 45 -15.08 -19.63 -15.24
C LEU A 45 -16.14 -20.21 -14.30
N ILE A 46 -17.37 -19.74 -14.33
CA ILE A 46 -18.39 -20.11 -13.31
C ILE A 46 -19.01 -21.47 -13.55
N GLN A 47 -18.80 -22.10 -14.70
CA GLN A 47 -19.52 -23.32 -15.09
C GLN A 47 -18.80 -24.67 -14.80
N VAL A 48 -17.57 -24.66 -14.30
CA VAL A 48 -16.75 -25.90 -14.28
C VAL A 48 -16.77 -26.68 -12.96
N LEU A 49 -17.33 -26.17 -11.87
CA LEU A 49 -17.02 -26.68 -10.54
C LEU A 49 -18.23 -26.94 -9.63
N ASP A 50 -19.23 -27.67 -10.10
CA ASP A 50 -20.30 -28.21 -9.23
C ASP A 50 -20.50 -29.69 -9.45
N ASP A 51 -19.48 -30.49 -9.08
CA ASP A 51 -19.58 -31.96 -9.09
C ASP A 51 -19.84 -32.55 -7.70
N GLY A 52 -19.98 -31.73 -6.66
CA GLY A 52 -20.31 -32.12 -5.31
C GLY A 52 -19.20 -32.88 -4.57
N SER A 53 -17.96 -32.89 -5.07
CA SER A 53 -16.83 -33.55 -4.41
C SER A 53 -16.13 -32.61 -3.42
N THR A 54 -15.43 -33.14 -2.42
CA THR A 54 -14.59 -32.36 -1.47
C THR A 54 -13.48 -31.60 -2.19
N ASP A 55 -12.98 -32.16 -3.30
CA ASP A 55 -12.00 -31.50 -4.15
C ASP A 55 -12.59 -30.27 -4.85
N ALA A 56 -13.89 -30.25 -5.16
CA ALA A 56 -14.60 -29.12 -5.74
C ALA A 56 -14.64 -27.93 -4.79
N GLU A 57 -14.85 -28.13 -3.49
CA GLU A 57 -14.84 -27.03 -2.50
C GLU A 57 -13.47 -26.36 -2.38
N VAL A 58 -12.41 -27.17 -2.37
CA VAL A 58 -11.02 -26.65 -2.35
C VAL A 58 -10.72 -25.88 -3.63
N GLN A 59 -11.10 -26.39 -4.78
CA GLN A 59 -10.92 -25.72 -6.07
C GLN A 59 -11.72 -24.43 -6.14
N GLN A 60 -12.97 -24.40 -5.69
CA GLN A 60 -13.78 -23.19 -5.61
C GLN A 60 -13.14 -22.12 -4.69
N PHE A 61 -12.59 -22.54 -3.55
CA PHE A 61 -11.86 -21.63 -2.65
C PHE A 61 -10.64 -21.01 -3.33
N VAL A 62 -9.83 -21.82 -4.02
CA VAL A 62 -8.64 -21.36 -4.76
C VAL A 62 -9.03 -20.37 -5.86
N ILE A 63 -10.04 -20.69 -6.66
CA ILE A 63 -10.52 -19.82 -7.74
C ILE A 63 -11.06 -18.50 -7.17
N ARG A 64 -11.84 -18.54 -6.11
CA ARG A 64 -12.37 -17.34 -5.45
C ARG A 64 -11.25 -16.43 -4.96
N ASN A 65 -10.19 -17.00 -4.39
CA ASN A 65 -9.02 -16.23 -3.96
C ASN A 65 -8.26 -15.63 -5.16
N LYS A 66 -8.07 -16.39 -6.24
CA LYS A 66 -7.47 -15.89 -7.48
C LYS A 66 -8.29 -14.74 -8.09
N LEU A 67 -9.60 -14.86 -8.14
CA LEU A 67 -10.49 -13.78 -8.64
C LEU A 67 -10.41 -12.52 -7.76
N ARG A 68 -10.34 -12.71 -6.43
CA ARG A 68 -10.13 -11.57 -5.51
C ARG A 68 -8.79 -10.88 -5.79
N SER A 69 -7.71 -11.64 -5.92
CA SER A 69 -6.38 -11.11 -6.26
C SER A 69 -6.38 -10.41 -7.61
N LEU A 70 -7.05 -10.96 -8.61
CA LEU A 70 -7.21 -10.32 -9.92
C LEU A 70 -7.93 -8.98 -9.82
N HIS A 71 -9.01 -8.91 -9.06
CA HIS A 71 -9.72 -7.66 -8.79
C HIS A 71 -8.81 -6.62 -8.12
N GLN A 72 -8.02 -7.03 -7.12
CA GLN A 72 -7.06 -6.17 -6.45
C GLN A 72 -5.99 -5.63 -7.41
N LEU A 73 -5.43 -6.47 -8.29
CA LEU A 73 -4.46 -6.05 -9.30
C LEU A 73 -5.07 -5.11 -10.35
N ARG A 74 -6.33 -5.30 -10.73
CA ARG A 74 -7.05 -4.37 -11.60
C ARG A 74 -7.22 -2.99 -10.97
N LEU A 75 -7.51 -2.91 -9.67
CA LEU A 75 -7.54 -1.64 -8.93
C LEU A 75 -6.15 -1.02 -8.79
N SER A 76 -5.14 -1.84 -8.45
CA SER A 76 -3.75 -1.38 -8.34
C SER A 76 -3.18 -0.88 -9.67
N SER A 77 -3.73 -1.28 -10.83
CA SER A 77 -3.29 -0.73 -12.11
C SER A 77 -3.67 0.73 -12.34
N ARG A 78 -4.60 1.27 -11.55
CA ARG A 78 -4.96 2.70 -11.57
C ARG A 78 -4.19 3.50 -10.52
N GLN A 79 -4.06 2.92 -9.32
CA GLN A 79 -3.38 3.54 -8.17
C GLN A 79 -2.67 2.45 -7.37
N PRO A 80 -1.41 2.12 -7.73
CA PRO A 80 -0.68 1.02 -7.08
C PRO A 80 -0.31 1.35 -5.63
N TYR A 81 0.00 2.61 -5.34
CA TYR A 81 0.38 3.07 -4.00
C TYR A 81 -0.04 4.54 -3.80
N PHE A 82 -0.04 4.98 -2.55
CA PHE A 82 -0.40 6.34 -2.14
C PHE A 82 0.69 7.02 -1.31
N ALA A 83 1.66 6.26 -0.79
CA ALA A 83 2.74 6.82 0.02
C ALA A 83 4.06 6.07 -0.16
N ARG A 84 5.17 6.75 0.18
CA ARG A 84 6.50 6.20 0.33
C ARG A 84 7.07 6.58 1.69
N LEU A 85 7.70 5.63 2.33
CA LEU A 85 8.49 5.79 3.54
C LEU A 85 9.94 5.43 3.24
N ASP A 86 10.90 6.26 3.63
CA ASP A 86 12.30 5.87 3.66
C ASP A 86 12.67 5.56 5.11
N PHE A 87 12.86 4.29 5.39
CA PHE A 87 13.09 3.76 6.73
C PHE A 87 14.39 2.95 6.80
N MET A 88 15.13 3.14 7.86
CA MET A 88 16.34 2.39 8.17
C MET A 88 16.15 1.71 9.53
N PRO A 89 15.89 0.40 9.56
CA PRO A 89 15.85 -0.36 10.80
C PRO A 89 17.22 -0.34 11.49
N ASP A 90 17.24 -0.38 12.81
CA ASP A 90 18.51 -0.48 13.56
C ASP A 90 19.26 -1.78 13.22
N PRO A 91 20.59 -1.77 13.32
CA PRO A 91 21.38 -3.00 13.22
C PRO A 91 20.89 -4.05 14.23
N GLY A 92 20.55 -5.25 13.76
CA GLY A 92 20.02 -6.33 14.61
C GLY A 92 18.51 -6.27 14.88
N ALA A 93 17.78 -5.32 14.31
CA ALA A 93 16.32 -5.30 14.41
C ALA A 93 15.70 -6.58 13.80
N PRO A 94 14.61 -7.12 14.40
CA PRO A 94 13.93 -8.31 13.89
C PRO A 94 13.07 -7.98 12.66
N VAL A 95 13.74 -7.71 11.54
CA VAL A 95 13.07 -7.35 10.28
C VAL A 95 12.81 -8.57 9.42
N LEU A 96 11.68 -8.56 8.72
CA LEU A 96 11.23 -9.61 7.83
C LEU A 96 11.13 -9.12 6.39
N GLY A 97 11.20 -10.07 5.46
CA GLY A 97 10.92 -9.84 4.05
C GLY A 97 12.02 -9.04 3.36
N HIS A 98 11.66 -7.91 2.76
CA HIS A 98 12.55 -7.08 1.95
C HIS A 98 13.36 -6.04 2.74
N LEU A 99 13.05 -5.86 4.03
CA LEU A 99 13.80 -4.95 4.89
C LEU A 99 15.06 -5.65 5.41
N LYS A 100 16.14 -4.88 5.50
CA LYS A 100 17.40 -5.35 6.06
C LYS A 100 17.83 -4.44 7.19
N ALA A 101 18.20 -5.04 8.32
CA ALA A 101 18.69 -4.32 9.48
C ALA A 101 19.93 -3.49 9.13
N GLY A 102 19.93 -2.22 9.51
CA GLY A 102 21.01 -1.28 9.23
C GLY A 102 21.05 -0.72 7.80
N GLU A 103 20.15 -1.15 6.89
CA GLU A 103 20.08 -0.63 5.54
C GLU A 103 18.84 0.25 5.33
N LYS A 104 19.03 1.41 4.67
CA LYS A 104 17.91 2.28 4.29
C LYS A 104 17.12 1.65 3.17
N SER A 105 15.80 1.56 3.35
CA SER A 105 14.86 1.01 2.39
C SER A 105 13.76 2.01 2.08
N SER A 106 13.35 2.08 0.81
CA SER A 106 12.16 2.82 0.37
C SER A 106 10.97 1.85 0.33
N ILE A 107 9.95 2.12 1.12
CA ILE A 107 8.76 1.29 1.28
C ILE A 107 7.59 2.04 0.68
N TYR A 108 7.00 1.49 -0.39
CA TYR A 108 5.79 2.04 -0.99
C TYR A 108 4.56 1.37 -0.38
N LEU A 109 3.59 2.18 0.03
CA LEU A 109 2.36 1.72 0.68
C LEU A 109 1.18 1.86 -0.26
N GLY A 110 0.45 0.78 -0.44
CA GLY A 110 -0.76 0.75 -1.27
C GLY A 110 -1.97 0.20 -0.53
N ARG A 111 -3.11 0.35 -1.16
CA ARG A 111 -4.35 -0.28 -0.67
C ARG A 111 -4.26 -1.81 -0.70
N TRP A 112 -3.48 -2.34 -1.62
CA TRP A 112 -3.20 -3.76 -1.81
C TRP A 112 -1.71 -3.97 -1.93
N GLY A 113 -1.19 -5.04 -1.35
CA GLY A 113 0.19 -5.45 -1.55
C GLY A 113 0.43 -5.91 -3.00
N VAL A 114 1.60 -5.58 -3.54
CA VAL A 114 2.05 -6.08 -4.84
C VAL A 114 3.35 -6.85 -4.64
N LEU A 115 3.30 -8.12 -4.97
CA LEU A 115 4.46 -9.02 -4.96
C LEU A 115 4.87 -9.30 -6.39
N GLU A 116 6.16 -9.28 -6.65
CA GLU A 116 6.73 -9.66 -7.93
C GLU A 116 7.11 -11.14 -7.91
N THR A 117 6.51 -11.95 -8.77
CA THR A 117 6.84 -13.37 -8.92
C THR A 117 7.86 -13.57 -10.05
N PRO A 118 8.80 -14.53 -9.93
CA PRO A 118 8.94 -15.54 -8.88
C PRO A 118 9.78 -15.12 -7.66
N SER A 119 10.33 -13.90 -7.63
CA SER A 119 11.24 -13.44 -6.57
C SER A 119 10.54 -13.21 -5.22
N TYR A 120 9.20 -13.07 -5.22
CA TYR A 120 8.39 -12.67 -4.07
C TYR A 120 8.85 -11.36 -3.42
N GLN A 121 9.50 -10.49 -4.20
CA GLN A 121 9.85 -9.17 -3.72
C GLN A 121 8.59 -8.31 -3.52
N VAL A 122 8.51 -7.68 -2.36
CA VAL A 122 7.45 -6.72 -2.06
C VAL A 122 7.73 -5.44 -2.82
N ARG A 123 6.93 -5.14 -3.84
CA ARG A 123 7.00 -3.87 -4.59
C ARG A 123 6.15 -2.79 -3.96
N VAL A 124 4.99 -3.20 -3.43
CA VAL A 124 4.11 -2.33 -2.66
C VAL A 124 3.68 -3.11 -1.42
N ALA A 125 3.89 -2.54 -0.26
CA ALA A 125 3.40 -3.08 1.01
C ALA A 125 1.92 -2.71 1.19
N ASP A 126 1.14 -3.67 1.69
CA ASP A 126 -0.26 -3.41 2.06
C ASP A 126 -0.31 -2.43 3.24
N TRP A 127 -1.24 -1.47 3.21
CA TRP A 127 -1.42 -0.50 4.29
C TRP A 127 -1.71 -1.13 5.67
N ARG A 128 -2.18 -2.39 5.68
CA ARG A 128 -2.43 -3.17 6.88
C ARG A 128 -1.18 -3.86 7.43
N SER A 129 -0.07 -3.85 6.69
CA SER A 129 1.18 -4.43 7.17
C SER A 129 1.71 -3.67 8.40
N PRO A 130 2.44 -4.34 9.31
CA PRO A 130 2.98 -3.70 10.51
C PRO A 130 3.80 -2.44 10.23
N VAL A 131 4.65 -2.45 9.20
CA VAL A 131 5.50 -1.32 8.83
C VAL A 131 4.69 -0.10 8.39
N ALA A 132 3.47 -0.28 7.88
CA ALA A 132 2.61 0.83 7.50
C ALA A 132 2.15 1.68 8.70
N ASN A 133 2.28 1.19 9.95
CA ASN A 133 2.06 2.01 11.14
C ASN A 133 2.94 3.25 11.17
N LEU A 134 4.15 3.17 10.62
CA LEU A 134 5.06 4.32 10.54
C LEU A 134 4.47 5.49 9.73
N TYR A 135 3.59 5.20 8.77
CA TYR A 135 2.90 6.23 8.02
C TYR A 135 1.88 6.98 8.87
N TYR A 136 1.10 6.26 9.69
CA TYR A 136 0.00 6.82 10.46
C TYR A 136 0.43 7.44 11.79
N SER A 137 1.36 6.80 12.51
CA SER A 137 1.81 7.20 13.84
C SER A 137 3.23 7.77 13.87
N GLY A 138 4.05 7.47 12.86
CA GLY A 138 5.45 7.88 12.82
C GLY A 138 5.62 9.35 12.45
N GLN A 139 6.48 10.04 13.19
CA GLN A 139 7.06 11.32 12.79
C GLN A 139 8.44 11.06 12.17
N ILE A 140 8.96 12.01 11.38
CA ILE A 140 10.34 11.94 10.90
C ILE A 140 11.31 11.88 12.09
N GLY A 141 12.30 10.97 12.02
CA GLY A 141 13.26 10.69 13.09
C GLY A 141 13.12 9.29 13.66
N ARG A 142 13.39 9.14 14.95
CA ARG A 142 13.30 7.85 15.65
C ARG A 142 11.87 7.37 15.77
N VAL A 143 11.63 6.17 15.28
CA VAL A 143 10.29 5.54 15.26
C VAL A 143 10.40 4.05 15.54
N SER A 144 9.28 3.44 15.86
CA SER A 144 9.18 1.99 16.02
C SER A 144 7.81 1.47 15.62
N TYR A 145 7.75 0.19 15.26
CA TYR A 145 6.49 -0.53 15.06
C TYR A 145 6.60 -1.96 15.59
N GLU A 146 5.45 -2.55 15.92
CA GLU A 146 5.37 -3.95 16.34
C GLU A 146 5.27 -4.86 15.12
N ALA A 147 6.19 -5.80 15.00
CA ALA A 147 6.18 -6.86 13.99
C ALA A 147 5.95 -8.22 14.69
N PRO A 148 5.56 -9.28 13.94
CA PRO A 148 5.34 -10.61 14.55
C PRO A 148 6.52 -11.15 15.35
N ASP A 149 7.75 -10.83 14.92
CA ASP A 149 8.98 -11.28 15.58
C ASP A 149 9.52 -10.30 16.64
N GLY A 150 8.77 -9.24 16.95
CA GLY A 150 9.09 -8.26 17.97
C GLY A 150 9.11 -6.83 17.48
N ARG A 151 9.49 -5.93 18.38
CA ARG A 151 9.54 -4.49 18.10
C ARG A 151 10.71 -4.14 17.19
N VAL A 152 10.42 -3.47 16.10
CA VAL A 152 11.40 -2.94 15.14
C VAL A 152 11.57 -1.45 15.40
N GLU A 153 12.77 -1.04 15.78
CA GLU A 153 13.16 0.36 15.95
C GLU A 153 14.04 0.80 14.79
N GLY A 154 14.05 2.10 14.51
CA GLY A 154 14.84 2.64 13.41
C GLY A 154 14.60 4.13 13.17
N GLU A 155 15.08 4.61 12.05
CA GLU A 155 14.98 6.01 11.65
C GLU A 155 14.14 6.15 10.38
N LEU A 156 13.09 6.97 10.46
CA LEU A 156 12.24 7.38 9.35
C LEU A 156 12.77 8.70 8.80
N SER A 157 13.32 8.69 7.60
CA SER A 157 13.96 9.87 6.99
C SER A 157 13.10 10.58 5.94
N LEU A 158 12.09 9.89 5.40
CA LEU A 158 11.15 10.45 4.43
C LEU A 158 9.76 9.87 4.64
N LYS A 159 8.77 10.73 4.46
CA LYS A 159 7.37 10.38 4.40
C LYS A 159 6.75 11.20 3.27
N ARG A 160 6.46 10.55 2.15
CA ARG A 160 5.97 11.17 0.91
C ARG A 160 4.60 10.64 0.57
N MET A 161 3.68 11.54 0.23
CA MET A 161 2.37 11.22 -0.29
C MET A 161 2.33 11.39 -1.80
N PHE A 162 1.50 10.58 -2.47
CA PHE A 162 1.29 10.63 -3.92
C PHE A 162 -0.18 10.78 -4.25
N THR A 163 -0.49 11.61 -5.22
CA THR A 163 -1.75 11.59 -5.94
C THR A 163 -1.51 10.92 -7.28
N ILE A 164 -2.06 9.70 -7.43
CA ILE A 164 -1.95 8.92 -8.66
C ILE A 164 -3.38 8.67 -9.16
N SER A 165 -3.64 9.00 -10.41
CA SER A 165 -4.93 8.80 -11.07
C SER A 165 -4.71 8.11 -12.40
N ASP A 166 -5.45 7.02 -12.63
CA ASP A 166 -5.36 6.20 -13.84
C ASP A 166 -3.91 5.85 -14.28
N GLY A 167 -3.06 5.56 -13.29
CA GLY A 167 -1.67 5.18 -13.50
C GLY A 167 -0.74 6.35 -13.83
N GLN A 168 -1.17 7.59 -13.60
CA GLN A 168 -0.35 8.79 -13.79
C GLN A 168 -0.10 9.49 -12.47
N LEU A 169 1.14 9.91 -12.23
CA LEU A 169 1.52 10.70 -11.07
C LEU A 169 1.11 12.16 -11.31
N GLU A 170 0.09 12.62 -10.60
CA GLU A 170 -0.44 13.99 -10.68
C GLU A 170 0.26 14.92 -9.69
N ASP A 171 0.47 14.45 -8.45
CA ASP A 171 1.08 15.25 -7.39
C ASP A 171 1.89 14.39 -6.43
N MET A 172 2.87 14.99 -5.76
CA MET A 172 3.60 14.36 -4.67
C MET A 172 4.05 15.42 -3.65
N GLN A 173 3.98 15.06 -2.37
CA GLN A 173 4.28 15.96 -1.26
C GLN A 173 5.02 15.21 -0.16
N ASP A 174 6.09 15.83 0.36
CA ASP A 174 6.80 15.34 1.53
C ASP A 174 6.10 15.84 2.79
N THR A 175 5.74 14.90 3.69
CA THR A 175 5.04 15.17 4.93
C THR A 175 5.95 14.94 6.13
N GLY A 176 5.71 15.63 7.25
CA GLY A 176 6.46 15.40 8.49
C GLY A 176 7.45 16.50 8.86
N LEU A 177 7.56 17.58 8.08
CA LEU A 177 8.23 18.79 8.52
C LEU A 177 7.26 19.64 9.36
N ALA A 178 7.69 20.07 10.54
CA ALA A 178 6.89 20.88 11.47
C ALA A 178 6.25 22.09 10.75
N GLY A 179 4.93 22.14 10.69
CA GLY A 179 4.17 23.26 10.06
C GLY A 179 3.08 22.81 9.08
N GLN A 180 2.95 21.54 8.75
CA GLN A 180 2.03 21.07 7.71
C GLN A 180 0.60 20.74 8.19
N GLU A 181 0.29 20.78 9.49
CA GLU A 181 -1.10 20.69 9.97
C GLU A 181 -2.00 21.79 9.36
N LYS A 182 -1.42 22.95 9.12
CA LYS A 182 -2.11 24.06 8.45
C LYS A 182 -2.38 23.77 6.96
N TYR A 183 -1.47 23.03 6.31
CA TYR A 183 -1.62 22.67 4.90
C TYR A 183 -2.70 21.63 4.67
N LEU A 184 -2.84 20.68 5.59
CA LEU A 184 -3.95 19.70 5.58
C LEU A 184 -5.30 20.39 5.72
N THR A 185 -5.39 21.39 6.61
CA THR A 185 -6.61 22.16 6.84
C THR A 185 -6.94 23.05 5.62
N ASP A 186 -5.93 23.65 4.98
CA ASP A 186 -6.11 24.49 3.80
C ASP A 186 -6.42 23.64 2.54
N ALA A 187 -5.80 22.46 2.40
CA ALA A 187 -6.10 21.51 1.35
C ALA A 187 -7.52 20.92 1.49
N LEU A 188 -7.95 20.63 2.72
CA LEU A 188 -9.32 20.17 3.02
C LEU A 188 -10.37 21.24 2.72
N SER A 189 -10.04 22.53 2.90
CA SER A 189 -10.96 23.64 2.63
C SER A 189 -11.13 23.97 1.13
N GLN A 190 -10.13 23.60 0.29
CA GLN A 190 -10.12 23.90 -1.14
C GLN A 190 -10.55 22.70 -2.04
N MET A 191 -10.77 21.53 -1.47
CA MET A 191 -11.03 20.31 -2.25
C MET A 191 -12.52 20.06 -2.49
N THR A 192 -12.91 20.12 -3.75
CA THR A 192 -14.22 19.66 -4.23
C THR A 192 -14.34 18.13 -4.06
N SER A 193 -15.55 17.66 -3.81
CA SER A 193 -15.99 16.35 -3.32
C SER A 193 -15.31 15.05 -3.82
N ALA A 194 -14.61 15.05 -4.92
CA ALA A 194 -13.92 13.86 -5.43
C ALA A 194 -12.57 13.59 -4.73
N ARG A 195 -11.82 14.63 -4.40
CA ARG A 195 -10.55 14.54 -3.65
C ARG A 195 -10.76 14.26 -2.15
N LEU A 196 -11.87 14.72 -1.59
CA LEU A 196 -12.25 14.38 -0.22
C LEU A 196 -12.37 12.85 0.00
N ARG A 197 -12.78 12.09 -1.03
CA ARG A 197 -12.83 10.63 -0.96
C ARG A 197 -11.44 9.99 -0.89
N GLU A 198 -10.43 10.59 -1.49
CA GLU A 198 -9.05 10.11 -1.42
C GLU A 198 -8.40 10.42 -0.06
N VAL A 199 -8.68 11.58 0.50
CA VAL A 199 -8.20 11.99 1.84
C VAL A 199 -8.94 11.23 2.96
N VAL A 200 -10.21 10.95 2.79
CA VAL A 200 -11.00 10.09 3.70
C VAL A 200 -10.54 8.62 3.64
N THR A 201 -9.86 8.23 2.55
CA THR A 201 -9.16 6.94 2.51
C THR A 201 -7.84 6.95 3.30
N THR A 202 -7.33 8.12 3.67
CA THR A 202 -6.25 8.23 4.64
C THR A 202 -6.86 8.07 6.02
N ILE A 203 -6.89 6.84 6.51
CA ILE A 203 -7.34 6.50 7.84
C ILE A 203 -6.59 7.37 8.83
N GLN A 204 -7.30 8.17 9.62
CA GLN A 204 -6.68 8.95 10.70
C GLN A 204 -5.97 8.00 11.68
N ALA A 205 -4.92 8.47 12.35
CA ALA A 205 -4.13 7.64 13.26
C ALA A 205 -5.01 6.94 14.32
N GLU A 206 -6.03 7.61 14.81
CA GLU A 206 -7.01 7.06 15.77
C GLU A 206 -7.84 5.92 15.16
N GLN A 207 -8.32 6.10 13.93
CA GLN A 207 -9.04 5.04 13.21
C GLN A 207 -8.13 3.84 12.93
N ASN A 208 -6.86 4.08 12.60
CA ASN A 208 -5.88 3.03 12.40
C ASN A 208 -5.65 2.22 13.69
N THR A 209 -5.63 2.88 14.85
CA THR A 209 -5.54 2.23 16.16
C THR A 209 -6.75 1.32 16.42
N VAL A 210 -7.96 1.80 16.09
CA VAL A 210 -9.21 1.02 16.22
C VAL A 210 -9.21 -0.21 15.31
N ILE A 211 -8.80 -0.05 14.04
CA ILE A 211 -8.78 -1.14 13.06
C ILE A 211 -7.77 -2.23 13.42
N ARG A 212 -6.67 -1.86 14.10
CA ARG A 212 -5.61 -2.79 14.52
C ARG A 212 -5.79 -3.31 15.94
N PHE A 213 -6.86 -2.92 16.61
CA PHE A 213 -7.17 -3.43 17.94
C PHE A 213 -7.37 -4.94 17.89
N ASP A 214 -6.71 -5.65 18.79
CA ASP A 214 -6.81 -7.11 18.86
C ASP A 214 -8.22 -7.52 19.32
N ALA A 215 -8.92 -8.28 18.50
CA ALA A 215 -10.36 -8.57 18.63
C ALA A 215 -10.70 -9.54 19.79
N PHE A 216 -9.74 -9.90 20.65
CA PHE A 216 -10.00 -10.73 21.83
C PHE A 216 -10.64 -9.96 23.01
N SER A 217 -10.72 -8.66 22.91
CA SER A 217 -11.39 -7.79 23.90
C SER A 217 -12.44 -6.91 23.22
N PRO A 218 -13.59 -6.65 23.88
CA PRO A 218 -14.58 -5.73 23.31
C PRO A 218 -14.01 -4.31 23.23
N LEU A 219 -14.08 -3.69 22.06
CA LEU A 219 -13.70 -2.31 21.84
C LEU A 219 -14.95 -1.43 21.82
N CYS A 220 -15.00 -0.44 22.69
CA CYS A 220 -16.05 0.58 22.66
C CYS A 220 -15.49 1.84 22.01
N VAL A 221 -16.05 2.21 20.85
CA VAL A 221 -15.71 3.45 20.15
C VAL A 221 -16.79 4.47 20.46
N GLN A 222 -16.42 5.56 21.12
CA GLN A 222 -17.30 6.66 21.40
C GLN A 222 -16.93 7.85 20.51
N GLY A 223 -17.86 8.30 19.67
CA GLY A 223 -17.74 9.45 18.79
C GLY A 223 -18.42 10.70 19.37
#